data_cf18c1de86a5b69b04b01638933518e3
#
_entry.id   cf18c1de86a5b69b04b01638933518e3
#
_cell.length_a   1.000
_cell.length_b   1.000
_cell.length_c   1.000
_cell.angle_alpha   90.00
_cell.angle_beta   90.00
_cell.angle_gamma   90.00
#
_symmetry.space_group_name_H-M   'P 1'
#
loop_
_entity.id
_entity.type
_entity.pdbx_description
1 polymer ?
#
loop_
_entity_poly.entity_id
_entity_poly.type
_entity_poly.pdbx_seq_one_letter_code
_entity_poly.pdbx_strand_id
1 'polypeptide(L)'
;MDMRTPAQFLGILLLWFPGIKCDIKMTQSPSSMYASRGERVTITCKASQDINSFLSWFQQKPGKSPKTLIYRANRLVDGVPSRFSGSGSGQDYSLTISSLEYEDMGIYYCLQYDEFPLTFGAGTKLELKRADAAPTVSIFPPSSEQLTSGGASVVCFLNNFYPRDINVKWKIDGSERQNGVLNSWTDQDSKDSTYSMSSTLTLTKDEYERHNSYTCEATHKTSTK
;
A
#
# COMPACT_ATOMS: atom_id res chain seq x y z
N MET A 1 27.88 48.46 -48.91
CA MET A 1 28.02 47.62 -47.69
C MET A 1 26.65 47.51 -47.08
N ASP A 2 25.91 46.44 -47.42
CA ASP A 2 24.56 46.20 -46.93
C ASP A 2 24.64 45.41 -45.60
N MET A 3 24.30 46.09 -44.52
CA MET A 3 24.09 45.46 -43.21
C MET A 3 22.73 44.78 -43.22
N ARG A 4 22.64 43.54 -43.62
CA ARG A 4 21.44 42.73 -43.40
C ARG A 4 21.39 42.28 -41.93
N THR A 5 20.33 42.69 -41.28
CA THR A 5 20.05 42.59 -39.85
C THR A 5 19.98 41.13 -39.36
N PRO A 6 20.41 40.86 -38.11
CA PRO A 6 20.41 39.51 -37.52
C PRO A 6 19.01 39.01 -37.13
N ALA A 7 17.94 39.74 -37.48
CA ALA A 7 16.55 39.36 -37.09
C ALA A 7 15.97 38.17 -37.87
N GLN A 8 16.60 37.77 -39.00
CA GLN A 8 16.11 36.63 -39.80
C GLN A 8 16.59 35.26 -39.26
N PHE A 9 17.64 35.24 -38.46
CA PHE A 9 18.13 33.96 -37.83
C PHE A 9 17.36 33.61 -36.55
N LEU A 10 16.72 34.57 -35.86
CA LEU A 10 15.95 34.32 -34.66
C LEU A 10 14.60 33.64 -34.94
N GLY A 11 14.04 33.87 -36.13
CA GLY A 11 12.76 33.29 -36.54
C GLY A 11 12.83 31.80 -36.89
N ILE A 12 14.00 31.29 -37.30
CA ILE A 12 14.17 29.87 -37.67
C ILE A 12 14.45 28.98 -36.45
N LEU A 13 15.00 29.56 -35.38
CA LEU A 13 15.28 28.81 -34.15
C LEU A 13 14.03 28.50 -33.33
N LEU A 14 12.93 29.28 -33.51
CA LEU A 14 11.66 29.07 -32.81
C LEU A 14 10.76 28.00 -33.44
N LEU A 15 11.07 27.53 -34.66
CA LEU A 15 10.31 26.47 -35.33
C LEU A 15 10.81 25.06 -35.07
N TRP A 16 11.86 24.90 -34.27
CA TRP A 16 12.46 23.60 -33.95
C TRP A 16 12.33 23.18 -32.50
N PHE A 17 11.39 23.76 -31.74
CA PHE A 17 10.95 23.11 -30.50
C PHE A 17 9.97 22.02 -30.90
N PRO A 18 10.32 20.74 -30.83
CA PRO A 18 9.31 19.69 -30.86
C PRO A 18 8.33 20.02 -29.72
N GLY A 19 7.05 20.18 -30.05
CA GLY A 19 6.04 20.50 -29.06
C GLY A 19 6.26 19.63 -27.84
N ILE A 20 6.30 20.23 -26.63
CA ILE A 20 6.43 19.49 -25.38
C ILE A 20 5.19 18.62 -25.32
N LYS A 21 5.33 17.34 -25.70
CA LYS A 21 4.27 16.34 -25.58
C LYS A 21 4.17 16.04 -24.10
N CYS A 22 3.07 16.42 -23.46
CA CYS A 22 2.83 16.09 -22.07
C CYS A 22 2.68 14.56 -21.93
N ASP A 23 3.33 13.98 -20.92
CA ASP A 23 3.17 12.57 -20.58
C ASP A 23 1.70 12.26 -20.33
N ILE A 24 1.25 11.09 -20.77
CA ILE A 24 -0.11 10.62 -20.52
C ILE A 24 -0.25 10.37 -19.02
N LYS A 25 -1.12 11.14 -18.36
CA LYS A 25 -1.43 10.97 -16.94
C LYS A 25 -2.50 9.90 -16.77
N MET A 26 -2.21 8.94 -15.87
CA MET A 26 -3.18 7.91 -15.47
C MET A 26 -3.75 8.25 -14.10
N THR A 27 -5.07 8.43 -14.02
CA THR A 27 -5.80 8.69 -12.77
C THR A 27 -6.56 7.44 -12.37
N GLN A 28 -6.16 6.81 -11.26
CA GLN A 28 -6.76 5.58 -10.77
C GLN A 28 -7.61 5.84 -9.53
N SER A 29 -8.78 5.19 -9.43
CA SER A 29 -9.74 5.35 -8.34
C SER A 29 -10.48 4.04 -8.03
N PRO A 30 -10.78 3.79 -6.73
CA PRO A 30 -10.34 4.55 -5.55
C PRO A 30 -8.87 4.27 -5.21
N SER A 31 -8.28 5.03 -4.28
CA SER A 31 -6.91 4.76 -3.77
C SER A 31 -6.85 3.54 -2.87
N SER A 32 -7.93 3.27 -2.13
CA SER A 32 -8.11 2.06 -1.30
C SER A 32 -9.58 1.67 -1.24
N MET A 33 -9.84 0.39 -1.03
CA MET A 33 -11.19 -0.13 -0.85
C MET A 33 -11.21 -1.38 0.03
N TYR A 34 -12.31 -1.54 0.73
CA TYR A 34 -12.62 -2.70 1.56
C TYR A 34 -13.87 -3.38 1.02
N ALA A 35 -13.81 -4.67 0.78
CA ALA A 35 -14.95 -5.44 0.32
C ALA A 35 -14.99 -6.82 0.99
N SER A 36 -16.18 -7.41 1.11
CA SER A 36 -16.37 -8.74 1.68
C SER A 36 -16.10 -9.82 0.62
N ARG A 37 -15.76 -11.02 1.07
CA ARG A 37 -15.66 -12.18 0.20
C ARG A 37 -16.97 -12.38 -0.57
N GLY A 38 -16.88 -12.66 -1.86
CA GLY A 38 -18.04 -12.83 -2.76
C GLY A 38 -18.58 -11.53 -3.35
N GLU A 39 -18.22 -10.36 -2.81
CA GLU A 39 -18.63 -9.08 -3.39
C GLU A 39 -17.98 -8.83 -4.75
N ARG A 40 -18.71 -8.07 -5.58
CA ARG A 40 -18.17 -7.51 -6.83
C ARG A 40 -17.46 -6.21 -6.53
N VAL A 41 -16.24 -6.06 -7.02
CA VAL A 41 -15.46 -4.82 -6.91
C VAL A 41 -15.07 -4.31 -8.29
N THR A 42 -14.98 -2.99 -8.43
CA THR A 42 -14.55 -2.35 -9.67
C THR A 42 -13.56 -1.24 -9.34
N ILE A 43 -12.44 -1.24 -10.05
CA ILE A 43 -11.39 -0.22 -10.00
C ILE A 43 -11.39 0.49 -11.33
N THR A 44 -11.34 1.81 -11.32
CA THR A 44 -11.34 2.64 -12.53
C THR A 44 -9.98 3.26 -12.78
N CYS A 45 -9.65 3.44 -14.05
CA CYS A 45 -8.45 4.11 -14.50
C CYS A 45 -8.80 5.03 -15.66
N LYS A 46 -8.47 6.32 -15.55
CA LYS A 46 -8.69 7.32 -16.58
C LYS A 46 -7.38 7.86 -17.10
N ALA A 47 -7.21 7.80 -18.43
CA ALA A 47 -6.08 8.41 -19.13
C ALA A 47 -6.40 9.87 -19.48
N SER A 48 -5.38 10.73 -19.53
CA SER A 48 -5.54 12.14 -19.92
C SER A 48 -5.87 12.34 -21.41
N GLN A 49 -5.64 11.31 -22.23
CA GLN A 49 -6.00 11.27 -23.66
C GLN A 49 -6.38 9.85 -24.07
N ASP A 50 -6.89 9.67 -25.28
CA ASP A 50 -7.19 8.33 -25.84
C ASP A 50 -5.88 7.51 -25.95
N ILE A 51 -5.90 6.28 -25.44
CA ILE A 51 -4.77 5.35 -25.43
C ILE A 51 -5.03 4.07 -26.24
N ASN A 52 -5.99 4.11 -27.17
CA ASN A 52 -6.25 3.04 -28.17
C ASN A 52 -6.33 1.63 -27.58
N SER A 53 -6.86 1.48 -26.36
CA SER A 53 -6.92 0.21 -25.61
C SER A 53 -5.55 -0.39 -25.24
N PHE A 54 -4.45 0.35 -25.36
CA PHE A 54 -3.13 -0.08 -24.90
C PHE A 54 -2.98 0.15 -23.38
N LEU A 55 -3.76 -0.59 -22.63
CA LEU A 55 -3.78 -0.59 -21.16
C LEU A 55 -3.65 -2.00 -20.63
N SER A 56 -2.83 -2.15 -19.57
CA SER A 56 -2.69 -3.38 -18.79
C SER A 56 -3.06 -3.15 -17.34
N TRP A 57 -3.57 -4.21 -16.70
CA TRP A 57 -3.82 -4.27 -15.26
C TRP A 57 -2.86 -5.25 -14.60
N PHE A 58 -2.29 -4.82 -13.47
CA PHE A 58 -1.36 -5.60 -12.66
C PHE A 58 -1.90 -5.76 -11.24
N GLN A 59 -1.58 -6.89 -10.62
CA GLN A 59 -1.75 -7.12 -9.18
C GLN A 59 -0.38 -7.29 -8.55
N GLN A 60 -0.15 -6.62 -7.44
CA GLN A 60 1.02 -6.79 -6.60
C GLN A 60 0.59 -7.24 -5.20
N LYS A 61 1.03 -8.42 -4.79
CA LYS A 61 0.86 -8.94 -3.42
C LYS A 61 2.03 -8.49 -2.53
N PRO A 62 1.85 -8.42 -1.20
CA PRO A 62 2.92 -8.05 -0.29
C PRO A 62 4.20 -8.88 -0.50
N GLY A 63 5.34 -8.22 -0.64
CA GLY A 63 6.63 -8.85 -0.85
C GLY A 63 6.80 -9.62 -2.17
N LYS A 64 5.90 -9.46 -3.12
CA LYS A 64 5.98 -10.10 -4.46
C LYS A 64 6.10 -9.06 -5.57
N SER A 65 6.65 -9.50 -6.70
CA SER A 65 6.65 -8.70 -7.94
C SER A 65 5.24 -8.54 -8.50
N PRO A 66 4.94 -7.44 -9.20
CA PRO A 66 3.67 -7.28 -9.91
C PRO A 66 3.44 -8.40 -10.92
N LYS A 67 2.22 -8.90 -10.99
CA LYS A 67 1.76 -9.90 -11.96
C LYS A 67 0.75 -9.26 -12.91
N THR A 68 0.95 -9.41 -14.22
CA THR A 68 -0.03 -8.97 -15.21
C THR A 68 -1.29 -9.84 -15.14
N LEU A 69 -2.44 -9.19 -15.08
CA LEU A 69 -3.76 -9.87 -15.10
C LEU A 69 -4.43 -9.72 -16.46
N ILE A 70 -4.39 -8.53 -17.02
CA ILE A 70 -5.11 -8.14 -18.25
C ILE A 70 -4.18 -7.29 -19.10
N TYR A 71 -4.23 -7.49 -20.41
CA TYR A 71 -3.58 -6.66 -21.42
C TYR A 71 -4.58 -6.23 -22.49
N ARG A 72 -4.25 -5.20 -23.29
CA ARG A 72 -5.14 -4.67 -24.33
C ARG A 72 -6.55 -4.38 -23.76
N ALA A 73 -6.62 -3.79 -22.59
CA ALA A 73 -7.82 -3.40 -21.86
C ALA A 73 -8.74 -4.56 -21.41
N ASN A 74 -8.89 -5.64 -22.20
CA ASN A 74 -9.86 -6.70 -21.92
C ASN A 74 -9.36 -8.14 -22.14
N ARG A 75 -8.07 -8.33 -22.47
CA ARG A 75 -7.51 -9.67 -22.70
C ARG A 75 -6.95 -10.23 -21.40
N LEU A 76 -7.58 -11.29 -20.91
CA LEU A 76 -7.12 -12.00 -19.73
C LEU A 76 -5.82 -12.75 -20.04
N VAL A 77 -4.84 -12.67 -19.14
CA VAL A 77 -3.60 -13.46 -19.24
C VAL A 77 -3.89 -14.91 -18.88
N ASP A 78 -3.27 -15.85 -19.58
CA ASP A 78 -3.44 -17.28 -19.31
C ASP A 78 -3.12 -17.63 -17.85
N GLY A 79 -3.99 -18.41 -17.22
CA GLY A 79 -3.88 -18.82 -15.83
C GLY A 79 -4.38 -17.78 -14.81
N VAL A 80 -4.87 -16.61 -15.25
CA VAL A 80 -5.59 -15.68 -14.38
C VAL A 80 -7.05 -16.14 -14.24
N PRO A 81 -7.61 -16.18 -13.01
CA PRO A 81 -8.98 -16.62 -12.79
C PRO A 81 -10.01 -15.78 -13.57
N SER A 82 -11.04 -16.44 -14.10
CA SER A 82 -12.09 -15.82 -14.94
C SER A 82 -12.97 -14.80 -14.21
N ARG A 83 -12.87 -14.72 -12.86
CA ARG A 83 -13.54 -13.67 -12.08
C ARG A 83 -12.96 -12.27 -12.33
N PHE A 84 -11.75 -12.17 -12.89
CA PHE A 84 -11.16 -10.91 -13.34
C PHE A 84 -11.62 -10.59 -14.75
N SER A 85 -12.01 -9.34 -14.97
CA SER A 85 -12.35 -8.83 -16.29
C SER A 85 -11.98 -7.37 -16.44
N GLY A 86 -11.50 -6.98 -17.59
CA GLY A 86 -11.23 -5.61 -17.95
C GLY A 86 -12.21 -5.10 -18.99
N SER A 87 -12.51 -3.83 -18.94
CA SER A 87 -13.32 -3.15 -19.94
C SER A 87 -12.89 -1.71 -20.13
N GLY A 88 -13.40 -1.07 -21.19
CA GLY A 88 -13.14 0.32 -21.48
C GLY A 88 -12.51 0.55 -22.84
N SER A 89 -12.49 1.79 -23.24
CA SER A 89 -11.91 2.28 -24.50
C SER A 89 -11.64 3.78 -24.39
N GLY A 90 -10.85 4.32 -25.33
CA GLY A 90 -10.53 5.74 -25.32
C GLY A 90 -9.73 6.15 -24.09
N GLN A 91 -10.35 6.87 -23.19
CA GLN A 91 -9.73 7.37 -21.95
C GLN A 91 -10.17 6.58 -20.71
N ASP A 92 -11.31 5.90 -20.70
CA ASP A 92 -11.95 5.35 -19.51
C ASP A 92 -11.90 3.82 -19.50
N TYR A 93 -11.28 3.27 -18.45
CA TYR A 93 -11.04 1.83 -18.27
C TYR A 93 -11.42 1.36 -16.88
N SER A 94 -11.77 0.10 -16.77
CA SER A 94 -12.06 -0.52 -15.47
C SER A 94 -11.58 -1.96 -15.38
N LEU A 95 -11.17 -2.35 -14.18
CA LEU A 95 -10.96 -3.73 -13.76
C LEU A 95 -12.10 -4.13 -12.84
N THR A 96 -12.75 -5.26 -13.13
CA THR A 96 -13.81 -5.81 -12.28
C THR A 96 -13.41 -7.21 -11.80
N ILE A 97 -13.61 -7.44 -10.50
CA ILE A 97 -13.57 -8.77 -9.87
C ILE A 97 -15.01 -9.13 -9.53
N SER A 98 -15.56 -10.15 -10.18
CA SER A 98 -16.99 -10.48 -10.07
C SER A 98 -17.39 -11.10 -8.73
N SER A 99 -16.46 -11.81 -8.08
CA SER A 99 -16.62 -12.43 -6.77
C SER A 99 -15.28 -12.46 -6.08
N LEU A 100 -15.12 -11.61 -5.08
CA LEU A 100 -13.86 -11.41 -4.38
C LEU A 100 -13.48 -12.63 -3.53
N GLU A 101 -12.22 -13.07 -3.62
CA GLU A 101 -11.65 -14.14 -2.80
C GLU A 101 -10.50 -13.61 -1.93
N TYR A 102 -10.15 -14.34 -0.86
CA TYR A 102 -9.09 -13.94 0.07
C TYR A 102 -7.74 -13.70 -0.62
N GLU A 103 -7.45 -14.47 -1.65
CA GLU A 103 -6.23 -14.37 -2.44
C GLU A 103 -6.18 -13.15 -3.37
N ASP A 104 -7.28 -12.41 -3.52
CA ASP A 104 -7.34 -11.23 -4.38
C ASP A 104 -6.86 -9.95 -3.69
N MET A 105 -6.53 -10.02 -2.40
CA MET A 105 -5.92 -8.89 -1.70
C MET A 105 -4.60 -8.48 -2.33
N GLY A 106 -4.34 -7.19 -2.33
CA GLY A 106 -3.12 -6.62 -2.88
C GLY A 106 -3.32 -5.21 -3.42
N ILE A 107 -2.33 -4.72 -4.14
CA ILE A 107 -2.39 -3.43 -4.81
C ILE A 107 -2.55 -3.68 -6.30
N TYR A 108 -3.52 -3.01 -6.90
CA TYR A 108 -3.82 -3.08 -8.33
C TYR A 108 -3.35 -1.82 -9.02
N TYR A 109 -2.71 -1.96 -10.17
CA TYR A 109 -2.20 -0.85 -10.96
C TYR A 109 -2.69 -0.97 -12.40
N CYS A 110 -3.07 0.15 -13.01
CA CYS A 110 -3.20 0.26 -14.46
C CYS A 110 -1.91 0.84 -15.05
N LEU A 111 -1.59 0.47 -16.29
CA LEU A 111 -0.44 0.96 -17.06
C LEU A 111 -0.89 1.23 -18.49
N GLN A 112 -0.65 2.45 -18.99
CA GLN A 112 -0.74 2.71 -20.42
C GLN A 112 0.60 2.42 -21.11
N TYR A 113 0.54 1.86 -22.31
CA TYR A 113 1.68 1.59 -23.18
C TYR A 113 1.43 1.96 -24.65
N ASP A 114 0.54 2.94 -24.87
CA ASP A 114 0.26 3.52 -26.19
C ASP A 114 1.42 4.43 -26.62
N GLU A 115 1.92 5.25 -25.70
CA GLU A 115 3.00 6.19 -25.96
C GLU A 115 4.03 6.20 -24.83
N PHE A 116 5.28 6.51 -25.17
CA PHE A 116 6.34 6.74 -24.19
C PHE A 116 6.29 8.17 -23.63
N PRO A 117 6.65 8.34 -22.32
CA PRO A 117 7.00 7.29 -21.36
C PRO A 117 5.78 6.44 -20.95
N LEU A 118 6.02 5.17 -20.59
CA LEU A 118 5.00 4.32 -19.99
C LEU A 118 4.60 4.90 -18.64
N THR A 119 3.29 5.05 -18.37
CA THR A 119 2.81 5.65 -17.13
C THR A 119 1.80 4.77 -16.41
N PHE A 120 1.96 4.71 -15.09
CA PHE A 120 1.11 3.93 -14.19
C PHE A 120 0.07 4.81 -13.51
N GLY A 121 -1.07 4.21 -13.16
CA GLY A 121 -1.95 4.73 -12.12
C GLY A 121 -1.30 4.64 -10.74
N ALA A 122 -1.79 5.43 -9.79
CA ALA A 122 -1.22 5.52 -8.44
C ALA A 122 -1.41 4.23 -7.60
N GLY A 123 -2.23 3.30 -8.08
CA GLY A 123 -2.56 2.06 -7.39
C GLY A 123 -3.87 2.15 -6.59
N THR A 124 -4.50 0.99 -6.41
CA THR A 124 -5.66 0.79 -5.53
C THR A 124 -5.35 -0.35 -4.58
N LYS A 125 -5.30 -0.07 -3.29
CA LYS A 125 -5.15 -1.09 -2.26
C LYS A 125 -6.50 -1.75 -2.00
N LEU A 126 -6.60 -3.06 -2.26
CA LEU A 126 -7.79 -3.86 -2.00
C LEU A 126 -7.56 -4.73 -0.77
N GLU A 127 -8.39 -4.52 0.25
CA GLU A 127 -8.38 -5.25 1.52
C GLU A 127 -9.75 -5.89 1.77
N LEU A 128 -9.76 -7.05 2.46
CA LEU A 128 -11.02 -7.73 2.77
C LEU A 128 -11.61 -7.26 4.08
N LYS A 129 -12.93 -7.08 4.07
CA LYS A 129 -13.73 -6.93 5.30
C LYS A 129 -13.92 -8.27 5.96
N ARG A 130 -13.88 -8.26 7.29
CA ARG A 130 -14.24 -9.41 8.13
C ARG A 130 -14.93 -8.92 9.40
N ALA A 131 -15.44 -9.84 10.19
CA ALA A 131 -15.96 -9.54 11.53
C ALA A 131 -14.84 -9.00 12.44
N ASP A 132 -15.19 -8.09 13.34
CA ASP A 132 -14.27 -7.55 14.33
C ASP A 132 -13.64 -8.67 15.17
N ALA A 133 -12.34 -8.57 15.42
CA ALA A 133 -11.59 -9.51 16.22
C ALA A 133 -10.67 -8.75 17.20
N ALA A 134 -10.76 -9.10 18.47
CA ALA A 134 -9.90 -8.51 19.49
C ALA A 134 -8.47 -9.09 19.40
N PRO A 135 -7.44 -8.30 19.72
CA PRO A 135 -6.06 -8.79 19.68
C PRO A 135 -5.77 -9.80 20.79
N THR A 136 -4.93 -10.79 20.46
CA THR A 136 -4.22 -11.59 21.45
C THR A 136 -2.93 -10.89 21.80
N VAL A 137 -2.79 -10.43 23.05
CA VAL A 137 -1.69 -9.59 23.50
C VAL A 137 -0.70 -10.42 24.32
N SER A 138 0.60 -10.31 23.99
CA SER A 138 1.70 -10.99 24.70
C SER A 138 2.87 -10.03 24.88
N ILE A 139 3.45 -10.01 26.07
CA ILE A 139 4.61 -9.19 26.41
C ILE A 139 5.84 -10.06 26.65
N PHE A 140 7.00 -9.58 26.23
CA PHE A 140 8.27 -10.29 26.32
C PHE A 140 9.34 -9.34 26.89
N PRO A 141 10.03 -9.75 27.98
CA PRO A 141 11.15 -9.01 28.53
C PRO A 141 12.36 -9.03 27.61
N PRO A 142 13.37 -8.18 27.84
CA PRO A 142 14.65 -8.25 27.14
C PRO A 142 15.33 -9.61 27.33
N SER A 143 16.03 -10.07 26.29
CA SER A 143 16.89 -11.26 26.42
C SER A 143 18.13 -10.98 27.27
N SER A 144 18.69 -12.01 27.90
CA SER A 144 19.95 -11.91 28.65
C SER A 144 21.11 -11.44 27.76
N GLU A 145 21.15 -11.87 26.50
CA GLU A 145 22.16 -11.47 25.54
C GLU A 145 22.10 -9.97 25.24
N GLN A 146 20.91 -9.43 25.07
CA GLN A 146 20.72 -7.99 24.85
C GLN A 146 21.16 -7.18 26.05
N LEU A 147 20.79 -7.61 27.27
CA LEU A 147 21.18 -6.94 28.52
C LEU A 147 22.70 -6.93 28.69
N THR A 148 23.39 -7.99 28.29
CA THR A 148 24.86 -8.06 28.31
C THR A 148 25.48 -6.99 27.38
N SER A 149 24.82 -6.63 26.30
CA SER A 149 25.27 -5.59 25.37
C SER A 149 24.93 -4.15 25.81
N GLY A 150 24.22 -3.98 26.94
CA GLY A 150 23.87 -2.67 27.50
C GLY A 150 22.53 -2.09 26.99
N GLY A 151 21.79 -2.82 26.19
CA GLY A 151 20.45 -2.45 25.70
C GLY A 151 19.34 -3.26 26.36
N ALA A 152 18.10 -2.76 26.33
CA ALA A 152 16.93 -3.46 26.84
C ALA A 152 15.70 -3.13 25.96
N SER A 153 15.19 -4.10 25.20
CA SER A 153 13.96 -3.97 24.44
C SER A 153 12.88 -4.83 25.06
N VAL A 154 11.77 -4.21 25.46
CA VAL A 154 10.54 -4.90 25.86
C VAL A 154 9.62 -4.94 24.66
N VAL A 155 9.14 -6.12 24.30
CA VAL A 155 8.32 -6.31 23.08
C VAL A 155 6.91 -6.73 23.46
N CYS A 156 5.94 -6.09 22.83
CA CYS A 156 4.53 -6.45 22.93
C CYS A 156 4.04 -6.87 21.56
N PHE A 157 3.50 -8.08 21.43
CA PHE A 157 2.80 -8.54 20.24
C PHE A 157 1.29 -8.47 20.44
N LEU A 158 0.62 -7.91 19.43
CA LEU A 158 -0.82 -7.85 19.34
C LEU A 158 -1.22 -8.60 18.06
N ASN A 159 -1.75 -9.80 18.21
CA ASN A 159 -1.93 -10.72 17.09
C ASN A 159 -3.41 -10.94 16.75
N ASN A 160 -3.66 -11.11 15.43
CA ASN A 160 -4.92 -11.55 14.84
C ASN A 160 -6.12 -10.68 15.22
N PHE A 161 -6.00 -9.36 15.04
CA PHE A 161 -7.08 -8.40 15.30
C PHE A 161 -7.65 -7.82 13.99
N TYR A 162 -8.87 -7.32 14.07
CA TYR A 162 -9.53 -6.56 13.00
C TYR A 162 -10.57 -5.61 13.64
N PRO A 163 -10.67 -4.36 13.17
CA PRO A 163 -9.94 -3.69 12.09
C PRO A 163 -8.48 -3.35 12.46
N ARG A 164 -7.74 -2.78 11.49
CA ARG A 164 -6.31 -2.47 11.61
C ARG A 164 -6.00 -1.40 12.67
N ASP A 165 -6.95 -0.51 12.93
CA ASP A 165 -6.76 0.59 13.88
C ASP A 165 -6.69 0.07 15.30
N ILE A 166 -5.58 0.33 15.96
CA ILE A 166 -5.31 -0.06 17.34
C ILE A 166 -4.36 0.95 17.98
N ASN A 167 -4.56 1.22 19.26
CA ASN A 167 -3.67 2.07 20.03
C ASN A 167 -2.96 1.26 21.11
N VAL A 168 -1.64 1.45 21.23
CA VAL A 168 -0.80 0.81 22.24
C VAL A 168 -0.22 1.87 23.16
N LYS A 169 -0.36 1.65 24.45
CA LYS A 169 0.19 2.51 25.51
C LYS A 169 1.16 1.70 26.37
N TRP A 170 2.36 2.23 26.56
CA TRP A 170 3.34 1.67 27.47
C TRP A 170 3.30 2.38 28.82
N LYS A 171 3.44 1.60 29.90
CA LYS A 171 3.62 2.10 31.27
C LYS A 171 4.81 1.44 31.93
N ILE A 172 5.61 2.27 32.61
CA ILE A 172 6.72 1.85 33.48
C ILE A 172 6.34 2.23 34.91
N ASP A 173 6.25 1.26 35.81
CA ASP A 173 5.79 1.46 37.19
C ASP A 173 4.49 2.27 37.29
N GLY A 174 3.56 2.04 36.35
CA GLY A 174 2.27 2.72 36.26
C GLY A 174 2.26 4.07 35.54
N SER A 175 3.42 4.66 35.25
CA SER A 175 3.54 5.94 34.53
C SER A 175 3.67 5.73 33.03
N GLU A 176 2.93 6.52 32.23
CA GLU A 176 2.96 6.42 30.77
C GLU A 176 4.34 6.76 30.21
N ARG A 177 4.80 5.96 29.23
CA ARG A 177 6.04 6.16 28.51
C ARG A 177 5.76 6.27 27.02
N GLN A 178 6.15 7.37 26.41
CA GLN A 178 5.98 7.65 24.97
C GLN A 178 7.28 7.55 24.19
N ASN A 179 8.40 7.92 24.80
CA ASN A 179 9.70 7.92 24.13
C ASN A 179 10.30 6.50 24.05
N GLY A 180 10.94 6.20 22.92
CA GLY A 180 11.60 4.91 22.69
C GLY A 180 10.65 3.81 22.21
N VAL A 181 9.42 4.14 21.82
CA VAL A 181 8.42 3.20 21.29
C VAL A 181 8.44 3.18 19.77
N LEU A 182 8.56 2.00 19.18
CA LEU A 182 8.42 1.73 17.75
C LEU A 182 7.34 0.69 17.50
N ASN A 183 6.39 1.03 16.62
CA ASN A 183 5.28 0.17 16.24
C ASN A 183 5.41 -0.25 14.78
N SER A 184 5.10 -1.51 14.49
CA SER A 184 5.11 -2.06 13.14
C SER A 184 3.91 -2.99 12.94
N TRP A 185 3.15 -2.77 11.87
CA TRP A 185 2.00 -3.57 11.47
C TRP A 185 2.35 -4.51 10.34
N THR A 186 1.75 -5.69 10.34
CA THR A 186 1.75 -6.58 9.18
C THR A 186 0.81 -6.04 8.10
N ASP A 187 0.97 -6.51 6.87
CA ASP A 187 -0.11 -6.49 5.90
C ASP A 187 -1.24 -7.42 6.35
N GLN A 188 -2.42 -7.28 5.76
CA GLN A 188 -3.55 -8.14 6.05
C GLN A 188 -3.21 -9.60 5.74
N ASP A 189 -3.49 -10.50 6.67
CA ASP A 189 -3.24 -11.93 6.49
C ASP A 189 -4.13 -12.52 5.40
N SER A 190 -3.52 -13.30 4.48
CA SER A 190 -4.23 -13.86 3.32
C SER A 190 -5.15 -15.03 3.64
N LYS A 191 -5.10 -15.57 4.86
CA LYS A 191 -5.93 -16.72 5.28
C LYS A 191 -7.13 -16.30 6.09
N ASP A 192 -6.94 -15.37 7.02
CA ASP A 192 -8.00 -14.96 7.96
C ASP A 192 -8.35 -13.47 7.91
N SER A 193 -7.67 -12.68 7.06
CA SER A 193 -7.87 -11.24 6.88
C SER A 193 -7.66 -10.41 8.14
N THR A 194 -6.91 -10.91 9.12
CA THR A 194 -6.52 -10.17 10.32
C THR A 194 -5.25 -9.36 10.11
N TYR A 195 -4.98 -8.49 11.08
CA TYR A 195 -3.71 -7.79 11.21
C TYR A 195 -3.01 -8.23 12.49
N SER A 196 -1.70 -8.08 12.50
CA SER A 196 -0.89 -8.20 13.70
C SER A 196 0.04 -7.00 13.78
N MET A 197 0.48 -6.65 14.99
CA MET A 197 1.48 -5.62 15.17
C MET A 197 2.44 -5.99 16.28
N SER A 198 3.65 -5.44 16.20
CA SER A 198 4.60 -5.40 17.29
C SER A 198 4.77 -3.97 17.79
N SER A 199 4.84 -3.81 19.11
CA SER A 199 5.24 -2.55 19.76
C SER A 199 6.48 -2.83 20.59
N THR A 200 7.57 -2.11 20.34
CA THR A 200 8.84 -2.29 21.02
C THR A 200 9.18 -1.05 21.80
N LEU A 201 9.37 -1.21 23.11
CA LEU A 201 9.90 -0.18 23.99
C LEU A 201 11.40 -0.43 24.17
N THR A 202 12.24 0.49 23.69
CA THR A 202 13.69 0.40 23.78
C THR A 202 14.21 1.34 24.88
N LEU A 203 14.98 0.76 25.81
CA LEU A 203 15.60 1.42 26.95
C LEU A 203 17.09 1.06 27.00
N THR A 204 17.87 1.77 27.81
CA THR A 204 19.19 1.29 28.26
C THR A 204 19.00 0.19 29.32
N LYS A 205 20.01 -0.67 29.48
CA LYS A 205 20.03 -1.67 30.55
C LYS A 205 19.85 -1.00 31.92
N ASP A 206 20.59 0.07 32.20
CA ASP A 206 20.55 0.77 33.49
C ASP A 206 19.16 1.37 33.78
N GLU A 207 18.46 1.84 32.75
CA GLU A 207 17.08 2.34 32.90
C GLU A 207 16.12 1.17 33.16
N TYR A 208 16.26 0.09 32.41
CA TYR A 208 15.44 -1.11 32.59
C TYR A 208 15.57 -1.69 34.00
N GLU A 209 16.78 -1.79 34.55
CA GLU A 209 17.03 -2.38 35.86
C GLU A 209 16.57 -1.50 37.05
N ARG A 210 16.27 -0.22 36.82
CA ARG A 210 15.74 0.70 37.86
C ARG A 210 14.24 0.58 38.09
N HIS A 211 13.53 -0.13 37.26
CA HIS A 211 12.07 -0.25 37.31
C HIS A 211 11.63 -1.71 37.45
N ASN A 212 10.44 -1.89 38.04
CA ASN A 212 9.95 -3.23 38.38
C ASN A 212 8.81 -3.71 37.49
N SER A 213 8.01 -2.80 36.93
CA SER A 213 6.80 -3.15 36.21
C SER A 213 6.77 -2.51 34.82
N TYR A 214 6.54 -3.35 33.81
CA TYR A 214 6.38 -2.95 32.42
C TYR A 214 5.03 -3.43 31.90
N THR A 215 4.20 -2.50 31.45
CA THR A 215 2.86 -2.81 31.00
C THR A 215 2.65 -2.31 29.57
N CYS A 216 2.12 -3.18 28.73
CA CYS A 216 1.62 -2.87 27.39
C CYS A 216 0.09 -2.92 27.43
N GLU A 217 -0.58 -1.79 27.24
CA GLU A 217 -2.04 -1.71 27.16
C GLU A 217 -2.47 -1.48 25.72
N ALA A 218 -3.38 -2.32 25.23
CA ALA A 218 -3.94 -2.20 23.91
C ALA A 218 -5.40 -1.73 23.99
N THR A 219 -5.72 -0.65 23.29
CA THR A 219 -7.10 -0.19 23.08
C THR A 219 -7.50 -0.45 21.64
N HIS A 220 -8.52 -1.27 21.47
CA HIS A 220 -9.08 -1.63 20.17
C HIS A 220 -10.58 -1.39 20.17
N LYS A 221 -11.20 -1.21 19.01
CA LYS A 221 -12.64 -0.97 18.84
C LYS A 221 -13.51 -1.93 19.64
N THR A 222 -13.08 -3.19 19.80
CA THR A 222 -13.84 -4.25 20.48
C THR A 222 -13.49 -4.39 21.96
N SER A 223 -12.34 -3.90 22.44
CA SER A 223 -11.90 -4.06 23.84
C SER A 223 -10.65 -3.23 24.15
N THR A 224 -10.45 -2.98 25.45
CA THR A 224 -9.15 -2.56 26.01
C THR A 224 -8.53 -3.76 26.68
N LYS A 225 -7.29 -4.10 26.39
CA LYS A 225 -6.51 -5.20 26.97
C LYS A 225 -5.11 -4.77 27.35
#